data_d033dade6bf6b597d5b1edd56f9a8a52
#
_entry.id   d033dade6bf6b597d5b1edd56f9a8a52
#
_cell.length_a   1.000
_cell.length_b   1.000
_cell.length_c   1.000
_cell.angle_alpha   90.00
_cell.angle_beta   90.00
_cell.angle_gamma   90.00
#
_symmetry.space_group_name_H-M   'P 1'
#
loop_
_entity.id
_entity.type
_entity.pdbx_description
1 polymer ?
#
loop_
_entity_poly.entity_id
_entity_poly.type
_entity_poly.pdbx_seq_one_letter_code
_entity_poly.pdbx_strand_id
1 'polypeptide(L)'
;MRTSKKRGRESKALGVGPAAAVHVLKSGMPRALGVRPISITRKRVVAEMRVKPIHINRSGRVNGGALMAFADVMGAAGTVANLPAGYRTGTLESKTNFFRAGERPVMRAVSIPLHIGRTTMVWQTTIRNPDGQIAAIVTQTQIVIPAKS
;
A
#
# COMPACT_ATOMS: atom_id res chain seq x y z
N MET A 1 44.21 9.38 -17.02
CA MET A 1 43.25 10.19 -16.27
C MET A 1 41.84 9.95 -16.83
N ARG A 2 41.05 9.06 -16.22
CA ARG A 2 39.68 8.76 -16.68
C ARG A 2 38.71 9.54 -15.82
N THR A 3 38.08 10.56 -16.34
CA THR A 3 37.01 11.33 -15.71
C THR A 3 35.71 10.54 -15.72
N SER A 4 35.35 10.02 -14.54
CA SER A 4 34.04 9.41 -14.32
C SER A 4 32.95 10.47 -14.37
N LYS A 5 32.14 10.48 -15.42
CA LYS A 5 30.89 11.23 -15.50
C LYS A 5 29.87 10.58 -14.56
N LYS A 6 29.68 11.13 -13.37
CA LYS A 6 28.49 10.89 -12.56
C LYS A 6 27.26 11.36 -13.36
N ARG A 7 26.50 10.41 -13.91
CA ARG A 7 25.15 10.68 -14.41
C ARG A 7 24.27 10.99 -13.20
N GLY A 8 23.99 12.27 -12.96
CA GLY A 8 22.96 12.69 -12.03
C GLY A 8 21.63 12.09 -12.49
N ARG A 9 21.08 11.18 -11.68
CA ARG A 9 19.66 10.80 -11.78
C ARG A 9 18.87 12.05 -11.39
N GLU A 10 18.37 12.79 -12.36
CA GLU A 10 17.28 13.74 -12.10
C GLU A 10 16.15 12.96 -11.42
N SER A 11 15.88 13.27 -10.15
CA SER A 11 14.76 12.69 -9.44
C SER A 11 13.49 13.27 -10.07
N LYS A 12 12.89 12.49 -10.98
CA LYS A 12 11.56 12.81 -11.51
C LYS A 12 10.64 13.03 -10.33
N ALA A 13 10.10 14.24 -10.17
CA ALA A 13 9.19 14.55 -9.07
C ALA A 13 8.08 13.49 -9.00
N LEU A 14 7.92 12.87 -7.81
CA LEU A 14 6.89 11.86 -7.59
C LEU A 14 5.52 12.52 -7.74
N GLY A 15 4.70 12.01 -8.63
CA GLY A 15 3.33 12.48 -8.82
C GLY A 15 2.49 12.28 -7.55
N VAL A 16 1.45 13.10 -7.40
CA VAL A 16 0.47 13.01 -6.30
C VAL A 16 -0.95 12.93 -6.87
N GLY A 17 -1.90 12.58 -6.02
CA GLY A 17 -3.30 12.43 -6.41
C GLY A 17 -3.69 11.00 -6.79
N PRO A 18 -4.98 10.76 -7.11
CA PRO A 18 -5.50 9.41 -7.36
C PRO A 18 -4.80 8.66 -8.52
N ALA A 19 -4.41 9.35 -9.59
CA ALA A 19 -3.70 8.72 -10.71
C ALA A 19 -2.30 8.22 -10.28
N ALA A 20 -1.58 9.00 -9.47
CA ALA A 20 -0.30 8.59 -8.91
C ALA A 20 -0.46 7.40 -7.95
N ALA A 21 -1.54 7.38 -7.15
CA ALA A 21 -1.86 6.27 -6.27
C ALA A 21 -2.12 4.96 -7.04
N VAL A 22 -2.74 5.02 -8.20
CA VAL A 22 -2.87 3.85 -9.11
C VAL A 22 -1.48 3.33 -9.51
N HIS A 23 -0.56 4.25 -9.86
CA HIS A 23 0.81 3.87 -10.22
C HIS A 23 1.55 3.21 -9.06
N VAL A 24 1.36 3.68 -7.81
CA VAL A 24 1.91 3.05 -6.60
C VAL A 24 1.53 1.56 -6.56
N LEU A 25 0.27 1.22 -6.76
CA LEU A 25 -0.19 -0.17 -6.68
C LEU A 25 0.20 -1.03 -7.91
N LYS A 26 0.54 -0.41 -9.04
CA LYS A 26 0.92 -1.11 -10.28
C LYS A 26 2.43 -1.29 -10.46
N SER A 27 3.25 -0.79 -9.56
CA SER A 27 4.72 -0.82 -9.70
C SER A 27 5.40 -1.52 -8.52
N GLY A 28 6.66 -1.89 -8.71
CA GLY A 28 7.52 -2.40 -7.65
C GLY A 28 6.94 -3.59 -6.87
N MET A 29 7.06 -3.54 -5.55
CA MET A 29 6.60 -4.59 -4.64
C MET A 29 5.09 -4.87 -4.71
N PRO A 30 4.17 -3.88 -4.76
CA PRO A 30 2.74 -4.16 -4.93
C PRO A 30 2.43 -5.01 -6.16
N ARG A 31 3.06 -4.69 -7.30
CA ARG A 31 2.93 -5.52 -8.51
C ARG A 31 3.47 -6.93 -8.30
N ALA A 32 4.63 -7.07 -7.67
CA ALA A 32 5.22 -8.37 -7.37
C ALA A 32 4.35 -9.20 -6.43
N LEU A 33 3.69 -8.56 -5.45
CA LEU A 33 2.69 -9.19 -4.59
C LEU A 33 1.40 -9.61 -5.34
N GLY A 34 1.20 -9.18 -6.59
CA GLY A 34 -0.02 -9.46 -7.33
C GLY A 34 -1.20 -8.58 -6.93
N VAL A 35 -0.91 -7.38 -6.42
CA VAL A 35 -1.93 -6.38 -6.11
C VAL A 35 -2.48 -5.79 -7.40
N ARG A 36 -3.79 -5.72 -7.50
CA ARG A 36 -4.53 -5.11 -8.61
C ARG A 36 -5.50 -4.05 -8.06
N PRO A 37 -5.30 -2.77 -8.37
CA PRO A 37 -6.24 -1.73 -7.97
C PRO A 37 -7.59 -1.92 -8.66
N ILE A 38 -8.68 -1.74 -7.90
CA ILE A 38 -10.06 -1.79 -8.38
C ILE A 38 -10.63 -0.37 -8.45
N SER A 39 -10.46 0.40 -7.38
CA SER A 39 -10.95 1.78 -7.29
C SER A 39 -10.10 2.57 -6.32
N ILE A 40 -9.70 3.77 -6.72
CA ILE A 40 -8.95 4.68 -5.88
C ILE A 40 -9.59 6.06 -5.91
N THR A 41 -9.99 6.51 -4.75
CA THR A 41 -10.43 7.87 -4.49
C THR A 41 -9.67 8.44 -3.29
N ARG A 42 -9.83 9.72 -3.02
CA ARG A 42 -9.23 10.34 -1.82
C ARG A 42 -9.78 9.79 -0.50
N LYS A 43 -10.97 9.19 -0.52
CA LYS A 43 -11.64 8.66 0.68
C LYS A 43 -11.68 7.14 0.76
N ARG A 44 -11.24 6.45 -0.28
CA ARG A 44 -11.34 4.98 -0.32
C ARG A 44 -10.40 4.40 -1.36
N VAL A 45 -9.66 3.38 -0.96
CA VAL A 45 -8.84 2.55 -1.85
C VAL A 45 -9.37 1.12 -1.81
N VAL A 46 -9.62 0.53 -2.97
CA VAL A 46 -10.05 -0.86 -3.11
C VAL A 46 -9.08 -1.56 -4.04
N ALA A 47 -8.55 -2.69 -3.61
CA ALA A 47 -7.70 -3.54 -4.43
C ALA A 47 -7.88 -5.01 -4.07
N GLU A 48 -7.41 -5.86 -4.95
CA GLU A 48 -7.31 -7.30 -4.75
C GLU A 48 -5.85 -7.73 -4.82
N MET A 49 -5.48 -8.74 -4.05
CA MET A 49 -4.21 -9.42 -4.14
C MET A 49 -4.44 -10.85 -4.58
N ARG A 50 -3.94 -11.20 -5.78
CA ARG A 50 -3.96 -12.58 -6.25
C ARG A 50 -2.96 -13.41 -5.44
N VAL A 51 -3.45 -14.43 -4.77
CA VAL A 51 -2.62 -15.29 -3.93
C VAL A 51 -1.72 -16.17 -4.80
N LYS A 52 -0.41 -16.04 -4.60
CA LYS A 52 0.66 -16.79 -5.29
C LYS A 52 1.33 -17.77 -4.32
N PRO A 53 2.07 -18.78 -4.82
CA PRO A 53 2.80 -19.71 -3.95
C PRO A 53 3.72 -19.02 -2.93
N ILE A 54 4.37 -17.92 -3.31
CA ILE A 54 5.24 -17.13 -2.41
C ILE A 54 4.52 -16.56 -1.19
N HIS A 55 3.20 -16.41 -1.26
CA HIS A 55 2.39 -15.89 -0.14
C HIS A 55 2.02 -16.96 0.88
N ILE A 56 2.26 -18.23 0.57
CA ILE A 56 1.75 -19.36 1.37
C ILE A 56 2.78 -19.78 2.42
N ASN A 57 2.31 -19.91 3.66
CA ASN A 57 3.11 -20.42 4.79
C ASN A 57 3.10 -21.96 4.84
N ARG A 58 3.83 -22.54 5.83
CA ARG A 58 3.91 -23.99 6.03
C ARG A 58 2.57 -24.70 6.20
N SER A 59 1.56 -23.99 6.73
CA SER A 59 0.22 -24.56 6.95
C SER A 59 -0.71 -24.44 5.73
N GLY A 60 -0.20 -24.01 4.58
CA GLY A 60 -0.99 -23.87 3.36
C GLY A 60 -1.89 -22.62 3.33
N ARG A 61 -1.72 -21.70 4.26
CA ARG A 61 -2.49 -20.46 4.39
C ARG A 61 -1.68 -19.26 3.93
N VAL A 62 -2.36 -18.16 3.63
CA VAL A 62 -1.67 -16.90 3.29
C VAL A 62 -0.89 -16.40 4.50
N ASN A 63 0.40 -16.16 4.30
CA ASN A 63 1.30 -15.67 5.33
C ASN A 63 0.83 -14.29 5.84
N GLY A 64 0.87 -14.10 7.17
CA GLY A 64 0.49 -12.83 7.79
C GLY A 64 1.31 -11.65 7.28
N GLY A 65 2.61 -11.86 6.99
CA GLY A 65 3.47 -10.84 6.40
C GLY A 65 2.99 -10.39 5.01
N ALA A 66 2.43 -11.29 4.20
CA ALA A 66 1.84 -10.93 2.91
C ALA A 66 0.58 -10.05 3.09
N LEU A 67 -0.25 -10.33 4.09
CA LEU A 67 -1.41 -9.50 4.43
C LEU A 67 -0.98 -8.13 4.97
N MET A 68 0.06 -8.08 5.81
CA MET A 68 0.62 -6.82 6.31
C MET A 68 1.19 -5.98 5.17
N ALA A 69 1.96 -6.57 4.26
CA ALA A 69 2.49 -5.88 3.09
C ALA A 69 1.38 -5.37 2.17
N PHE A 70 0.32 -6.16 1.97
CA PHE A 70 -0.84 -5.74 1.18
C PHE A 70 -1.54 -4.53 1.82
N ALA A 71 -1.75 -4.55 3.12
CA ALA A 71 -2.36 -3.41 3.83
C ALA A 71 -1.47 -2.16 3.79
N ASP A 72 -0.15 -2.31 3.94
CA ASP A 72 0.78 -1.19 3.93
C ASP A 72 0.73 -0.42 2.61
N VAL A 73 0.76 -1.13 1.48
CA VAL A 73 0.69 -0.48 0.17
C VAL A 73 -0.66 0.18 -0.09
N MET A 74 -1.75 -0.33 0.53
CA MET A 74 -3.09 0.29 0.44
C MET A 74 -3.15 1.64 1.14
N GLY A 75 -2.61 1.74 2.35
CA GLY A 75 -2.56 3.00 3.10
C GLY A 75 -1.60 4.01 2.45
N ALA A 76 -0.47 3.53 1.93
CA ALA A 76 0.45 4.37 1.15
C ALA A 76 -0.24 4.95 -0.10
N ALA A 77 -0.97 4.13 -0.86
CA ALA A 77 -1.74 4.59 -2.02
C ALA A 77 -2.81 5.62 -1.64
N GLY A 78 -3.54 5.38 -0.53
CA GLY A 78 -4.52 6.33 0.00
C GLY A 78 -3.88 7.67 0.37
N THR A 79 -2.71 7.63 0.99
CA THR A 79 -1.97 8.84 1.33
C THR A 79 -1.50 9.59 0.08
N VAL A 80 -0.90 8.88 -0.90
CA VAL A 80 -0.48 9.49 -2.18
C VAL A 80 -1.66 10.16 -2.90
N ALA A 81 -2.86 9.58 -2.83
CA ALA A 81 -4.07 10.18 -3.40
C ALA A 81 -4.43 11.53 -2.76
N ASN A 82 -3.94 11.81 -1.54
CA ASN A 82 -4.25 13.00 -0.75
C ASN A 82 -3.05 13.93 -0.55
N LEU A 83 -1.85 13.56 -1.00
CA LEU A 83 -0.66 14.40 -0.83
C LEU A 83 -0.78 15.73 -1.56
N PRO A 84 -0.31 16.84 -0.97
CA PRO A 84 -0.04 18.07 -1.70
C PRO A 84 1.10 17.87 -2.70
N ALA A 85 1.12 18.67 -3.76
CA ALA A 85 2.24 18.68 -4.70
C ALA A 85 3.56 19.01 -3.98
N GLY A 86 4.64 18.31 -4.33
CA GLY A 86 5.95 18.49 -3.69
C GLY A 86 6.12 17.78 -2.35
N TYR A 87 5.15 16.94 -1.96
CA TYR A 87 5.24 16.13 -0.74
C TYR A 87 5.40 14.64 -1.06
N ARG A 88 5.90 13.89 -0.09
CA ARG A 88 6.03 12.43 -0.13
C ARG A 88 5.57 11.84 1.20
N THR A 89 5.40 10.54 1.21
CA THR A 89 4.98 9.81 2.41
C THR A 89 5.91 8.66 2.73
N GLY A 90 5.81 8.18 3.96
CA GLY A 90 6.38 6.94 4.46
C GLY A 90 5.55 6.42 5.62
N THR A 91 5.55 5.13 5.85
CA THR A 91 4.85 4.51 6.97
C THR A 91 5.66 4.73 8.26
N LEU A 92 5.02 5.29 9.28
CA LEU A 92 5.61 5.44 10.62
C LEU A 92 5.38 4.19 11.47
N GLU A 93 4.17 3.64 11.40
CA GLU A 93 3.79 2.45 12.14
C GLU A 93 2.60 1.77 11.46
N SER A 94 2.45 0.49 11.75
CA SER A 94 1.36 -0.34 11.24
C SER A 94 1.03 -1.40 12.28
N LYS A 95 -0.23 -1.42 12.72
CA LYS A 95 -0.72 -2.39 13.69
C LYS A 95 -1.74 -3.30 13.02
N THR A 96 -1.53 -4.61 13.09
CA THR A 96 -2.39 -5.62 12.49
C THR A 96 -3.07 -6.47 13.55
N ASN A 97 -4.38 -6.67 13.38
CA ASN A 97 -5.12 -7.73 14.04
C ASN A 97 -5.50 -8.79 13.00
N PHE A 98 -5.08 -10.02 13.23
CA PHE A 98 -5.48 -11.19 12.44
C PHE A 98 -6.66 -11.87 13.10
N PHE A 99 -7.73 -12.07 12.34
CA PHE A 99 -8.96 -12.72 12.83
C PHE A 99 -9.12 -14.13 12.26
N ARG A 100 -8.70 -14.32 11.00
CA ARG A 100 -8.77 -15.60 10.29
C ARG A 100 -7.57 -15.79 9.40
N ALA A 101 -7.23 -17.04 9.10
CA ALA A 101 -6.25 -17.36 8.09
C ALA A 101 -6.68 -16.81 6.71
N GLY A 102 -5.74 -16.23 5.99
CA GLY A 102 -5.99 -15.80 4.61
C GLY A 102 -6.05 -16.99 3.67
N GLU A 103 -6.93 -16.92 2.67
CA GLU A 103 -7.26 -18.02 1.77
C GLU A 103 -7.11 -17.65 0.29
N ARG A 104 -6.86 -18.68 -0.54
CA ARG A 104 -6.89 -18.57 -2.00
C ARG A 104 -8.32 -18.39 -2.53
N PRO A 105 -8.52 -17.91 -3.77
CA PRO A 105 -7.50 -17.52 -4.74
C PRO A 105 -7.15 -16.02 -4.69
N VAL A 106 -8.00 -15.19 -4.09
CA VAL A 106 -7.89 -13.73 -4.12
C VAL A 106 -8.30 -13.15 -2.78
N MET A 107 -7.45 -12.30 -2.20
CA MET A 107 -7.78 -11.49 -1.04
C MET A 107 -8.24 -10.11 -1.49
N ARG A 108 -9.27 -9.55 -0.89
CA ARG A 108 -9.77 -8.20 -1.18
C ARG A 108 -9.52 -7.27 0.00
N ALA A 109 -8.97 -6.09 -0.29
CA ALA A 109 -8.72 -5.06 0.70
C ALA A 109 -9.48 -3.78 0.38
N VAL A 110 -10.01 -3.17 1.44
CA VAL A 110 -10.61 -1.84 1.42
C VAL A 110 -9.92 -0.99 2.47
N SER A 111 -9.33 0.12 2.05
CA SER A 111 -8.69 1.09 2.94
C SER A 111 -9.50 2.38 2.97
N ILE A 112 -9.79 2.87 4.17
CA ILE A 112 -10.48 4.13 4.42
C ILE A 112 -9.66 5.01 5.36
N PRO A 113 -9.67 6.34 5.18
CA PRO A 113 -8.98 7.23 6.09
C PRO A 113 -9.74 7.37 7.41
N LEU A 114 -9.02 7.24 8.53
CA LEU A 114 -9.50 7.63 9.85
C LEU A 114 -9.13 9.09 10.14
N HIS A 115 -8.03 9.56 9.54
CA HIS A 115 -7.54 10.92 9.68
C HIS A 115 -6.76 11.33 8.44
N ILE A 116 -7.05 12.50 7.90
CA ILE A 116 -6.28 13.14 6.84
C ILE A 116 -5.82 14.49 7.38
N GLY A 117 -4.59 14.53 7.86
CA GLY A 117 -3.97 15.72 8.45
C GLY A 117 -2.87 16.30 7.57
N ARG A 118 -2.33 17.43 8.01
CA ARG A 118 -1.26 18.15 7.30
C ARG A 118 0.10 17.45 7.42
N THR A 119 0.37 16.78 8.53
CA THR A 119 1.66 16.13 8.84
C THR A 119 1.56 14.63 8.91
N THR A 120 0.37 14.10 9.17
CA THR A 120 0.10 12.64 9.23
C THR A 120 -1.26 12.33 8.65
N MET A 121 -1.38 11.10 8.13
CA MET A 121 -2.66 10.50 7.74
C MET A 121 -2.74 9.11 8.36
N VAL A 122 -3.91 8.74 8.85
CA VAL A 122 -4.16 7.43 9.44
C VAL A 122 -5.19 6.70 8.60
N TRP A 123 -4.84 5.48 8.23
CA TRP A 123 -5.67 4.62 7.37
C TRP A 123 -6.03 3.33 8.08
N GLN A 124 -7.24 2.87 7.89
CA GLN A 124 -7.67 1.52 8.29
C GLN A 124 -7.95 0.69 7.05
N THR A 125 -7.26 -0.44 6.93
CA THR A 125 -7.44 -1.41 5.85
C THR A 125 -8.08 -2.67 6.39
N THR A 126 -9.23 -3.06 5.82
CA THR A 126 -9.89 -4.33 6.09
C THR A 126 -9.60 -5.28 4.94
N ILE A 127 -9.01 -6.44 5.25
CA ILE A 127 -8.71 -7.50 4.29
C ILE A 127 -9.68 -8.64 4.51
N ARG A 128 -10.30 -9.11 3.42
CA ARG A 128 -11.30 -10.17 3.42
C ARG A 128 -10.88 -11.36 2.59
N ASN A 129 -11.28 -12.52 3.05
CA ASN A 129 -11.23 -13.78 2.31
C ASN A 129 -12.23 -13.79 1.14
N PRO A 130 -12.12 -14.75 0.20
CA PRO A 130 -13.08 -14.89 -0.91
C PRO A 130 -14.54 -15.05 -0.46
N ASP A 131 -14.78 -15.64 0.70
CA ASP A 131 -16.11 -15.81 1.30
C ASP A 131 -16.66 -14.53 1.95
N GLY A 132 -15.90 -13.42 1.92
CA GLY A 132 -16.27 -12.14 2.51
C GLY A 132 -15.93 -11.99 3.99
N GLN A 133 -15.46 -13.05 4.68
CA GLN A 133 -15.08 -12.94 6.09
C GLN A 133 -13.78 -12.15 6.27
N ILE A 134 -13.70 -11.39 7.36
CA ILE A 134 -12.53 -10.57 7.66
C ILE A 134 -11.37 -11.48 8.07
N ALA A 135 -10.27 -11.40 7.31
CA ALA A 135 -9.01 -12.05 7.64
C ALA A 135 -8.14 -11.18 8.56
N ALA A 136 -8.03 -9.89 8.25
CA ALA A 136 -7.25 -8.94 9.04
C ALA A 136 -7.80 -7.52 8.97
N ILE A 137 -7.57 -6.75 10.03
CA ILE A 137 -7.72 -5.29 10.05
C ILE A 137 -6.38 -4.68 10.42
N VAL A 138 -5.96 -3.70 9.64
CA VAL A 138 -4.69 -3.00 9.81
C VAL A 138 -4.96 -1.51 9.95
N THR A 139 -4.43 -0.91 11.00
CA THR A 139 -4.42 0.54 11.18
C THR A 139 -2.99 1.03 11.07
N GLN A 140 -2.73 2.00 10.22
CA GLN A 140 -1.39 2.52 9.98
C GLN A 140 -1.36 4.03 9.90
N THR A 141 -0.24 4.61 10.31
CA THR A 141 0.05 6.03 10.24
C THR A 141 1.08 6.29 9.17
N GLN A 142 0.76 7.22 8.28
CA GLN A 142 1.63 7.72 7.22
C GLN A 142 2.09 9.12 7.55
N ILE A 143 3.39 9.41 7.45
CA ILE A 143 3.92 10.77 7.56
C ILE A 143 3.76 11.52 6.25
N VAL A 144 3.53 12.83 6.33
CA VAL A 144 3.47 13.75 5.18
C VAL A 144 4.62 14.72 5.31
N ILE A 145 5.62 14.60 4.47
CA ILE A 145 6.85 15.40 4.52
C ILE A 145 7.19 15.97 3.15
N PRO A 146 7.84 17.16 3.07
CA PRO A 146 8.32 17.69 1.80
C PRO A 146 9.22 16.68 1.09
N ALA A 147 9.07 16.55 -0.22
CA ALA A 147 10.03 15.83 -1.04
C ALA A 147 11.35 16.61 -1.03
N LYS A 148 12.48 15.92 -0.91
CA LYS A 148 13.80 16.56 -1.06
C LYS A 148 13.93 17.05 -2.51
N SER A 149 14.30 18.31 -2.66
CA SER A 149 14.76 18.88 -3.94
C SER A 149 16.02 18.17 -4.45
#